data_62669151af2ca8d5d32ca13e0b49d8a2
#
_entry.id   62669151af2ca8d5d32ca13e0b49d8a2
#
_cell.length_a   1.000
_cell.length_b   1.000
_cell.length_c   1.000
_cell.angle_alpha   90.00
_cell.angle_beta   90.00
_cell.angle_gamma   90.00
#
_symmetry.space_group_name_H-M   'P 1'
#
loop_
_entity.id
_entity.type
_entity.pdbx_description
1 polymer ?
#
loop_
_entity_poly.entity_id
_entity_poly.type
_entity_poly.pdbx_seq_one_letter_code
_entity_poly.pdbx_strand_id
1 'polypeptide(L)'
;MDDNNYQILSQLRENVISKMRIFVDKNNERFFSDNELLQLSDIEVSFLSRNSISRHGLTTNLDKSKKLSPSNCKVKLNKKLFEEKYFLYAEFVLFHEYIHCLGNFSHDKNFRQLENLWPEKKQMNIIGRQLTRELQEIKAQWAWTCSKCGFVVKRSSRKFRSNYFHKECLGKLKNIPIIRPTSLEH
;
A
#
# COMPACT_ATOMS: atom_id res chain seq x y z
N MET A 1 21.38 4.35 4.19
CA MET A 1 20.06 4.97 3.90
C MET A 1 20.39 6.43 3.74
N ASP A 2 19.99 7.06 2.63
CA ASP A 2 20.32 8.49 2.43
C ASP A 2 19.61 9.31 3.51
N ASP A 3 20.28 10.35 4.03
CA ASP A 3 19.78 11.19 5.12
C ASP A 3 18.37 11.76 4.83
N ASN A 4 18.10 12.07 3.58
CA ASN A 4 16.79 12.53 3.11
C ASN A 4 15.68 11.51 3.32
N ASN A 5 15.94 10.22 3.07
CA ASN A 5 14.98 9.14 3.26
C ASN A 5 14.66 8.92 4.75
N TYR A 6 15.64 9.11 5.63
CA TYR A 6 15.43 9.02 7.07
C TYR A 6 14.52 10.15 7.57
N GLN A 7 14.78 11.38 7.15
CA GLN A 7 13.97 12.55 7.54
C GLN A 7 12.51 12.41 7.09
N ILE A 8 12.28 11.98 5.85
CA ILE A 8 10.93 11.78 5.32
C ILE A 8 10.17 10.70 6.12
N LEU A 9 10.81 9.58 6.46
CA LEU A 9 10.20 8.53 7.25
C LEU A 9 9.91 8.98 8.70
N SER A 10 10.81 9.77 9.30
CA SER A 10 10.61 10.36 10.63
C SER A 10 9.39 11.29 10.62
N GLN A 11 9.33 12.22 9.69
CA GLN A 11 8.19 13.15 9.55
C GLN A 11 6.86 12.40 9.34
N LEU A 12 6.86 11.36 8.50
CA LEU A 12 5.68 10.54 8.25
C LEU A 12 5.19 9.88 9.55
N ARG A 13 6.10 9.32 10.35
CA ARG A 13 5.78 8.68 11.63
C ARG A 13 5.19 9.67 12.62
N GLU A 14 5.84 10.82 12.79
CA GLU A 14 5.37 11.90 13.67
C GLU A 14 3.97 12.37 13.31
N ASN A 15 3.71 12.59 12.02
CA ASN A 15 2.40 12.99 11.52
C ASN A 15 1.32 11.96 11.86
N VAL A 16 1.60 10.66 11.63
CA VAL A 16 0.64 9.59 11.88
C VAL A 16 0.37 9.44 13.38
N ILE A 17 1.41 9.41 14.21
CA ILE A 17 1.27 9.31 15.67
C ILE A 17 0.49 10.51 16.23
N SER A 18 0.77 11.72 15.76
CA SER A 18 0.05 12.93 16.17
C SER A 18 -1.44 12.84 15.84
N LYS A 19 -1.79 12.32 14.64
CA LYS A 19 -3.18 12.08 14.25
C LYS A 19 -3.84 10.99 15.11
N MET A 20 -3.15 9.88 15.37
CA MET A 20 -3.67 8.80 16.20
C MET A 20 -3.97 9.26 17.63
N ARG A 21 -3.18 10.20 18.18
CA ARG A 21 -3.34 10.73 19.52
C ARG A 21 -4.67 11.45 19.75
N ILE A 22 -5.23 12.04 18.71
CA ILE A 22 -6.48 12.82 18.81
C ILE A 22 -7.73 12.00 18.46
N PHE A 23 -7.60 10.72 18.11
CA PHE A 23 -8.75 9.88 17.83
C PHE A 23 -9.44 9.49 19.14
N VAL A 24 -10.67 9.94 19.29
CA VAL A 24 -11.53 9.68 20.44
C VAL A 24 -12.87 9.06 20.00
N ASP A 25 -13.50 8.33 20.89
CA ASP A 25 -14.83 7.80 20.69
C ASP A 25 -15.90 8.85 21.04
N LYS A 26 -17.18 8.46 20.96
CA LYS A 26 -18.33 9.31 21.30
C LYS A 26 -18.38 9.75 22.79
N ASN A 27 -17.64 9.07 23.66
CA ASN A 27 -17.51 9.39 25.08
C ASN A 27 -16.25 10.21 25.37
N ASN A 28 -15.54 10.67 24.34
CA ASN A 28 -14.26 11.36 24.43
C ASN A 28 -13.11 10.49 25.00
N GLU A 29 -13.24 9.14 24.94
CA GLU A 29 -12.18 8.21 25.29
C GLU A 29 -11.27 7.96 24.11
N ARG A 30 -9.96 7.90 24.36
CA ARG A 30 -8.96 7.69 23.30
C ARG A 30 -8.98 6.26 22.79
N PHE A 31 -8.91 6.09 21.46
CA PHE A 31 -8.77 4.78 20.82
C PHE A 31 -7.40 4.16 21.01
N PHE A 32 -6.38 4.98 21.23
CA PHE A 32 -4.98 4.55 21.38
C PHE A 32 -4.41 5.17 22.65
N SER A 33 -3.85 4.34 23.52
CA SER A 33 -3.19 4.79 24.73
C SER A 33 -1.83 5.44 24.43
N ASP A 34 -1.34 6.31 25.31
CA ASP A 34 -0.02 6.93 25.15
C ASP A 34 1.09 5.88 25.12
N ASN A 35 0.95 4.75 25.84
CA ASN A 35 1.91 3.65 25.79
C ASN A 35 1.93 2.95 24.44
N GLU A 36 0.78 2.68 23.81
CA GLU A 36 0.71 2.13 22.45
C GLU A 36 1.35 3.07 21.45
N LEU A 37 1.06 4.36 21.52
CA LEU A 37 1.64 5.37 20.64
C LEU A 37 3.15 5.48 20.78
N LEU A 38 3.66 5.39 22.01
CA LEU A 38 5.10 5.36 22.29
C LEU A 38 5.74 4.13 21.65
N GLN A 39 5.16 2.95 21.87
CA GLN A 39 5.67 1.72 21.25
C GLN A 39 5.64 1.76 19.72
N LEU A 40 4.60 2.36 19.11
CA LEU A 40 4.53 2.53 17.65
C LEU A 40 5.62 3.49 17.14
N SER A 41 6.00 4.51 17.93
CA SER A 41 7.08 5.42 17.56
C SER A 41 8.45 4.75 17.49
N ASP A 42 8.65 3.62 18.14
CA ASP A 42 9.92 2.87 18.15
C ASP A 42 10.00 1.81 17.05
N ILE A 43 8.89 1.53 16.34
CA ILE A 43 8.87 0.53 15.27
C ILE A 43 9.79 0.95 14.12
N GLU A 44 10.60 0.01 13.64
CA GLU A 44 11.37 0.19 12.40
C GLU A 44 10.44 0.35 11.20
N VAL A 45 10.49 1.52 10.56
CA VAL A 45 9.81 1.79 9.30
C VAL A 45 10.87 1.92 8.19
N SER A 46 10.71 1.14 7.13
CA SER A 46 11.66 1.08 6.02
C SER A 46 10.95 0.92 4.68
N PHE A 47 11.70 0.81 3.59
CA PHE A 47 11.12 0.63 2.26
C PHE A 47 11.02 -0.85 1.87
N LEU A 48 10.00 -1.18 1.08
CA LEU A 48 9.92 -2.47 0.42
C LEU A 48 11.13 -2.63 -0.51
N SER A 49 11.80 -3.79 -0.43
CA SER A 49 12.95 -4.14 -1.29
C SER A 49 12.59 -4.22 -2.77
N ARG A 50 11.34 -4.54 -3.07
CA ARG A 50 10.79 -4.58 -4.44
C ARG A 50 9.48 -3.82 -4.46
N ASN A 51 9.29 -2.95 -5.45
CA ASN A 51 8.02 -2.30 -5.67
C ASN A 51 6.95 -3.35 -5.98
N SER A 52 6.04 -3.58 -5.06
CA SER A 52 4.88 -4.44 -5.25
C SER A 52 3.76 -3.65 -5.91
N ILE A 53 3.01 -4.28 -6.82
CA ILE A 53 1.81 -3.67 -7.41
C ILE A 53 0.66 -3.68 -6.40
N SER A 54 0.56 -4.73 -5.60
CA SER A 54 -0.58 -4.98 -4.72
C SER A 54 -0.34 -4.61 -3.26
N ARG A 55 0.91 -4.30 -2.89
CA ARG A 55 1.28 -3.97 -1.51
C ARG A 55 1.82 -2.56 -1.46
N HIS A 56 1.06 -1.68 -0.82
CA HIS A 56 1.49 -0.31 -0.56
C HIS A 56 2.24 -0.23 0.76
N GLY A 57 1.82 -0.99 1.77
CA GLY A 57 2.52 -1.24 3.02
C GLY A 57 2.63 -2.74 3.31
N LEU A 58 3.41 -3.09 4.31
CA LEU A 58 3.59 -4.46 4.80
C LEU A 58 4.08 -4.44 6.24
N THR A 59 3.28 -4.95 7.15
CA THR A 59 3.72 -5.31 8.50
C THR A 59 4.29 -6.72 8.50
N THR A 60 5.46 -6.87 9.09
CA THR A 60 6.17 -8.16 9.18
C THR A 60 6.42 -8.49 10.64
N ASN A 61 6.01 -9.69 11.06
CA ASN A 61 6.36 -10.25 12.36
C ASN A 61 7.84 -10.69 12.35
N LEU A 62 8.63 -10.21 13.31
CA LEU A 62 10.05 -10.53 13.44
C LEU A 62 10.27 -11.94 14.02
N ASP A 63 9.40 -12.35 14.94
CA ASP A 63 9.40 -13.69 15.53
C ASP A 63 8.02 -14.33 15.35
N LYS A 64 7.93 -15.25 14.40
CA LYS A 64 6.68 -15.94 14.06
C LYS A 64 6.13 -16.84 15.17
N SER A 65 6.93 -17.17 16.19
CA SER A 65 6.49 -17.93 17.36
C SER A 65 5.68 -17.07 18.34
N LYS A 66 5.79 -15.74 18.24
CA LYS A 66 5.11 -14.77 19.09
C LYS A 66 3.96 -14.09 18.34
N LYS A 67 2.98 -13.62 19.11
CA LYS A 67 1.93 -12.76 18.57
C LYS A 67 2.53 -11.45 18.06
N LEU A 68 1.95 -10.90 17.02
CA LEU A 68 2.32 -9.59 16.51
C LEU A 68 2.07 -8.53 17.60
N SER A 69 3.04 -7.70 17.81
CA SER A 69 2.99 -6.59 18.77
C SER A 69 3.98 -5.51 18.31
N PRO A 70 3.90 -4.29 18.80
CA PRO A 70 4.84 -3.24 18.44
C PRO A 70 6.31 -3.64 18.65
N SER A 71 6.61 -4.38 19.73
CA SER A 71 7.96 -4.85 20.03
C SER A 71 8.47 -5.99 19.14
N ASN A 72 7.60 -6.58 18.33
CA ASN A 72 7.88 -7.78 17.51
C ASN A 72 7.49 -7.62 16.05
N CYS A 73 7.45 -6.39 15.56
CA CYS A 73 7.13 -6.12 14.18
C CYS A 73 8.00 -5.04 13.56
N LYS A 74 7.97 -4.99 12.24
CA LYS A 74 8.47 -3.88 11.45
C LYS A 74 7.54 -3.59 10.30
N VAL A 75 7.55 -2.35 9.85
CA VAL A 75 6.74 -1.86 8.74
C VAL A 75 7.61 -1.54 7.54
N LYS A 76 7.15 -1.94 6.37
CA LYS A 76 7.77 -1.57 5.09
C LYS A 76 6.77 -0.88 4.18
N LEU A 77 7.18 0.23 3.59
CA LEU A 77 6.35 1.04 2.72
C LEU A 77 6.85 1.02 1.27
N ASN A 78 5.93 1.14 0.33
CA ASN A 78 6.28 1.25 -1.08
C ASN A 78 6.94 2.62 -1.34
N LYS A 79 8.11 2.65 -1.98
CA LYS A 79 8.84 3.89 -2.28
C LYS A 79 8.01 4.92 -3.06
N LYS A 80 7.08 4.46 -3.90
CA LYS A 80 6.20 5.32 -4.69
C LYS A 80 5.26 6.19 -3.84
N LEU A 81 5.00 5.81 -2.58
CA LEU A 81 4.21 6.59 -1.63
C LEU A 81 4.84 7.94 -1.27
N PHE A 82 6.15 8.09 -1.48
CA PHE A 82 6.92 9.29 -1.12
C PHE A 82 7.00 10.31 -2.24
N GLU A 83 6.34 10.07 -3.38
CA GLU A 83 6.06 11.13 -4.33
C GLU A 83 5.04 12.10 -3.73
N GLU A 84 5.22 13.39 -3.93
CA GLU A 84 4.42 14.47 -3.34
C GLU A 84 2.90 14.22 -3.41
N LYS A 85 2.42 13.78 -4.57
CA LYS A 85 0.99 13.47 -4.81
C LYS A 85 0.43 12.31 -3.97
N TYR A 86 1.30 11.48 -3.36
CA TYR A 86 0.92 10.31 -2.57
C TYR A 86 1.22 10.45 -1.07
N PHE A 87 1.83 11.55 -0.63
CA PHE A 87 2.30 11.66 0.74
C PHE A 87 1.16 11.56 1.78
N LEU A 88 0.02 12.19 1.55
CA LEU A 88 -1.16 12.02 2.41
C LEU A 88 -1.67 10.57 2.44
N TYR A 89 -1.55 9.88 1.33
CA TYR A 89 -1.90 8.46 1.27
C TYR A 89 -0.85 7.58 1.96
N ALA A 90 0.42 7.98 1.98
CA ALA A 90 1.46 7.30 2.74
C ALA A 90 1.16 7.30 4.25
N GLU A 91 0.65 8.41 4.78
CA GLU A 91 0.22 8.49 6.17
C GLU A 91 -0.93 7.50 6.48
N PHE A 92 -1.94 7.42 5.60
CA PHE A 92 -3.01 6.44 5.74
C PHE A 92 -2.50 5.00 5.67
N VAL A 93 -1.56 4.69 4.77
CA VAL A 93 -0.95 3.36 4.67
C VAL A 93 -0.16 3.03 5.94
N LEU A 94 0.63 3.97 6.46
CA LEU A 94 1.36 3.75 7.71
C LEU A 94 0.41 3.55 8.90
N PHE A 95 -0.66 4.33 9.00
CA PHE A 95 -1.71 4.13 9.99
C PHE A 95 -2.33 2.72 9.91
N HIS A 96 -2.66 2.25 8.69
CA HIS A 96 -3.17 0.90 8.45
C HIS A 96 -2.20 -0.17 8.96
N GLU A 97 -0.90 -0.04 8.67
CA GLU A 97 0.13 -0.96 9.14
C GLU A 97 0.32 -0.89 10.67
N TYR A 98 0.16 0.28 11.28
CA TYR A 98 0.22 0.45 12.73
C TYR A 98 -0.95 -0.25 13.45
N ILE A 99 -2.16 -0.26 12.86
CA ILE A 99 -3.26 -1.06 13.39
C ILE A 99 -2.89 -2.55 13.41
N HIS A 100 -2.19 -3.05 12.38
CA HIS A 100 -1.66 -4.41 12.38
C HIS A 100 -0.64 -4.62 13.49
N CYS A 101 0.30 -3.69 13.70
CA CYS A 101 1.30 -3.77 14.77
C CYS A 101 0.67 -3.83 16.17
N LEU A 102 -0.51 -3.26 16.37
CA LEU A 102 -1.29 -3.36 17.62
C LEU A 102 -2.06 -4.68 17.77
N GLY A 103 -1.76 -5.69 16.96
CA GLY A 103 -2.29 -7.04 17.09
C GLY A 103 -3.56 -7.33 16.29
N ASN A 104 -4.02 -6.40 15.45
CA ASN A 104 -5.17 -6.62 14.57
C ASN A 104 -4.72 -7.29 13.26
N PHE A 105 -4.59 -8.60 13.23
CA PHE A 105 -4.05 -9.35 12.07
C PHE A 105 -4.94 -9.33 10.84
N SER A 106 -6.24 -9.53 11.07
CA SER A 106 -7.23 -9.63 10.01
C SER A 106 -7.94 -8.30 9.80
N HIS A 107 -8.38 -8.06 8.57
CA HIS A 107 -9.21 -6.91 8.27
C HIS A 107 -10.68 -7.16 8.67
N ASP A 108 -10.88 -7.62 9.92
CA ASP A 108 -12.18 -7.90 10.51
C ASP A 108 -12.93 -6.61 10.91
N LYS A 109 -14.02 -6.77 11.65
CA LYS A 109 -14.87 -5.65 12.09
C LYS A 109 -14.10 -4.66 12.96
N ASN A 110 -13.26 -5.16 13.89
CA ASN A 110 -12.49 -4.31 14.81
C ASN A 110 -11.44 -3.52 14.04
N PHE A 111 -10.67 -4.18 13.17
CA PHE A 111 -9.74 -3.52 12.28
C PHE A 111 -10.41 -2.39 11.48
N ARG A 112 -11.57 -2.70 10.86
CA ARG A 112 -12.31 -1.73 10.04
C ARG A 112 -12.84 -0.55 10.84
N GLN A 113 -13.23 -0.76 12.10
CA GLN A 113 -13.61 0.33 13.00
C GLN A 113 -12.44 1.29 13.23
N LEU A 114 -11.26 0.78 13.59
CA LEU A 114 -10.06 1.57 13.77
C LEU A 114 -9.63 2.28 12.47
N GLU A 115 -9.61 1.56 11.36
CA GLU A 115 -9.25 2.13 10.06
C GLU A 115 -10.22 3.25 9.62
N ASN A 116 -11.48 3.20 10.04
CA ASN A 116 -12.49 4.24 9.77
C ASN A 116 -12.28 5.53 10.58
N LEU A 117 -11.42 5.54 11.57
CA LEU A 117 -11.04 6.76 12.30
C LEU A 117 -10.25 7.73 11.42
N TRP A 118 -9.60 7.20 10.34
CA TRP A 118 -8.84 8.05 9.45
C TRP A 118 -9.74 9.01 8.69
N PRO A 119 -9.48 10.33 8.76
CA PRO A 119 -10.25 11.32 8.03
C PRO A 119 -10.15 11.07 6.52
N GLU A 120 -11.23 11.34 5.80
CA GLU A 120 -11.28 11.22 4.33
C GLU A 120 -10.89 9.83 3.77
N LYS A 121 -11.11 8.74 4.53
CA LYS A 121 -10.80 7.38 4.12
C LYS A 121 -11.30 7.04 2.70
N LYS A 122 -12.47 7.57 2.29
CA LYS A 122 -12.99 7.35 0.93
C LYS A 122 -12.03 7.90 -0.13
N GLN A 123 -11.44 9.08 0.11
CA GLN A 123 -10.46 9.69 -0.77
C GLN A 123 -9.15 8.89 -0.77
N MET A 124 -8.69 8.41 0.39
CA MET A 124 -7.51 7.54 0.49
C MET A 124 -7.68 6.28 -0.36
N ASN A 125 -8.85 5.67 -0.37
CA ASN A 125 -9.15 4.52 -1.22
C ASN A 125 -9.11 4.85 -2.73
N ILE A 126 -9.46 6.06 -3.13
CA ILE A 126 -9.37 6.51 -4.53
C ILE A 126 -7.89 6.65 -4.91
N ILE A 127 -7.10 7.34 -4.09
CA ILE A 127 -5.66 7.53 -4.29
C ILE A 127 -4.94 6.19 -4.34
N GLY A 128 -5.28 5.24 -3.44
CA GLY A 128 -4.71 3.90 -3.45
C GLY A 128 -4.97 3.14 -4.75
N ARG A 129 -6.17 3.26 -5.32
CA ARG A 129 -6.47 2.68 -6.65
C ARG A 129 -5.68 3.35 -7.77
N GLN A 130 -5.45 4.66 -7.69
CA GLN A 130 -4.61 5.38 -8.67
C GLN A 130 -3.17 4.89 -8.60
N LEU A 131 -2.59 4.81 -7.40
CA LEU A 131 -1.25 4.27 -7.19
C LEU A 131 -1.13 2.84 -7.73
N THR A 132 -2.10 1.97 -7.44
CA THR A 132 -2.12 0.60 -7.96
C THR A 132 -2.09 0.57 -9.49
N ARG A 133 -2.87 1.43 -10.15
CA ARG A 133 -2.87 1.54 -11.63
C ARG A 133 -1.52 2.00 -12.16
N GLU A 134 -0.92 3.03 -11.57
CA GLU A 134 0.42 3.49 -11.98
C GLU A 134 1.47 2.39 -11.81
N LEU A 135 1.46 1.68 -10.67
CA LEU A 135 2.39 0.57 -10.44
C LEU A 135 2.17 -0.58 -11.45
N GLN A 136 0.92 -0.83 -11.84
CA GLN A 136 0.61 -1.79 -12.91
C GLN A 136 1.17 -1.34 -14.26
N GLU A 137 1.04 -0.06 -14.58
CA GLU A 137 1.58 0.51 -15.83
C GLU A 137 3.10 0.47 -15.89
N ILE A 138 3.76 0.83 -14.79
CA ILE A 138 5.22 0.77 -14.68
C ILE A 138 5.75 -0.64 -14.85
N LYS A 139 5.04 -1.65 -14.34
CA LYS A 139 5.47 -3.06 -14.37
C LYS A 139 4.94 -3.85 -15.56
N ALA A 140 4.08 -3.24 -16.37
CA ALA A 140 3.47 -3.94 -17.48
C ALA A 140 4.53 -4.33 -18.53
N GLN A 141 4.57 -5.59 -18.86
CA GLN A 141 5.39 -6.15 -19.95
C GLN A 141 4.52 -6.64 -21.12
N TRP A 142 3.23 -6.78 -20.89
CA TRP A 142 2.26 -7.32 -21.82
C TRP A 142 1.00 -6.47 -21.88
N ALA A 143 0.45 -6.31 -23.07
CA ALA A 143 -0.88 -5.82 -23.30
C ALA A 143 -1.78 -6.97 -23.77
N TRP A 144 -2.96 -7.09 -23.16
CA TRP A 144 -4.00 -7.98 -23.65
C TRP A 144 -4.99 -7.14 -24.43
N THR A 145 -5.12 -7.44 -25.70
CA THR A 145 -6.01 -6.72 -26.61
C THR A 145 -7.13 -7.62 -27.05
N CYS A 146 -8.37 -7.10 -27.04
CA CYS A 146 -9.52 -7.78 -27.60
C CYS A 146 -9.57 -7.57 -29.09
N SER A 147 -9.62 -8.67 -29.88
CA SER A 147 -9.69 -8.60 -31.33
C SER A 147 -11.04 -8.09 -31.85
N LYS A 148 -12.08 -8.07 -31.01
CA LYS A 148 -13.44 -7.68 -31.42
C LYS A 148 -13.79 -6.23 -31.10
N CYS A 149 -13.43 -5.70 -29.93
CA CYS A 149 -13.80 -4.36 -29.49
C CYS A 149 -12.61 -3.43 -29.22
N GLY A 150 -11.37 -3.89 -29.43
CA GLY A 150 -10.17 -3.07 -29.19
C GLY A 150 -9.82 -2.85 -27.71
N PHE A 151 -10.56 -3.45 -26.75
CA PHE A 151 -10.25 -3.32 -25.33
C PHE A 151 -8.80 -3.72 -25.06
N VAL A 152 -8.09 -2.92 -24.25
CA VAL A 152 -6.69 -3.15 -23.89
C VAL A 152 -6.53 -3.13 -22.37
N VAL A 153 -5.82 -4.13 -21.84
CA VAL A 153 -5.41 -4.15 -20.42
C VAL A 153 -3.94 -4.52 -20.30
N LYS A 154 -3.19 -3.72 -19.54
CA LYS A 154 -1.76 -3.94 -19.31
C LYS A 154 -1.54 -4.97 -18.20
N ARG A 155 -0.54 -5.86 -18.37
CA ARG A 155 -0.20 -6.93 -17.44
C ARG A 155 1.31 -7.08 -17.27
N SER A 156 1.75 -7.47 -16.07
CA SER A 156 3.15 -7.72 -15.76
C SER A 156 3.63 -9.09 -16.26
N SER A 157 2.73 -10.02 -16.53
CA SER A 157 3.06 -11.38 -16.99
C SER A 157 2.27 -11.77 -18.22
N ARG A 158 2.91 -12.60 -19.06
CA ARG A 158 2.25 -13.29 -20.17
C ARG A 158 1.38 -14.42 -19.60
N LYS A 159 0.12 -14.54 -20.05
CA LYS A 159 -0.65 -15.76 -19.80
C LYS A 159 -0.32 -16.81 -20.86
N PHE A 160 0.00 -18.03 -20.38
CA PHE A 160 0.35 -19.14 -21.25
C PHE A 160 -0.85 -19.87 -21.86
N ARG A 161 -2.03 -19.75 -21.29
CA ARG A 161 -3.23 -20.42 -21.80
C ARG A 161 -3.97 -19.54 -22.79
N SER A 162 -4.23 -20.07 -23.97
CA SER A 162 -4.65 -19.35 -25.18
C SER A 162 -6.12 -18.93 -25.25
N ASN A 163 -6.97 -19.29 -24.27
CA ASN A 163 -8.42 -19.15 -24.40
C ASN A 163 -9.01 -18.17 -23.39
N TYR A 164 -8.57 -16.91 -23.44
CA TYR A 164 -9.23 -15.84 -22.69
C TYR A 164 -10.05 -14.98 -23.62
N PHE A 165 -11.28 -14.69 -23.17
CA PHE A 165 -12.23 -13.85 -23.88
C PHE A 165 -12.54 -12.61 -23.05
N HIS A 166 -12.78 -11.52 -23.71
CA HIS A 166 -13.28 -10.30 -23.09
C HIS A 166 -14.73 -10.52 -22.66
N LYS A 167 -15.05 -10.25 -21.40
CA LYS A 167 -16.33 -10.61 -20.79
C LYS A 167 -17.53 -9.94 -21.47
N GLU A 168 -17.36 -8.70 -21.92
CA GLU A 168 -18.45 -7.90 -22.47
C GLU A 168 -18.78 -8.25 -23.91
N CYS A 169 -17.80 -8.57 -24.74
CA CYS A 169 -18.00 -8.80 -26.16
C CYS A 169 -17.65 -10.20 -26.64
N LEU A 170 -17.16 -11.08 -25.73
CA LEU A 170 -16.70 -12.44 -26.01
C LEU A 170 -15.61 -12.52 -27.10
N GLY A 171 -14.93 -11.41 -27.41
CA GLY A 171 -13.80 -11.38 -28.30
C GLY A 171 -12.57 -12.03 -27.68
N LYS A 172 -11.79 -12.76 -28.49
CA LYS A 172 -10.55 -13.42 -28.03
C LYS A 172 -9.50 -12.38 -27.65
N LEU A 173 -8.87 -12.58 -26.48
CA LEU A 173 -7.77 -11.74 -26.01
C LEU A 173 -6.44 -12.24 -26.57
N LYS A 174 -5.67 -11.34 -27.16
CA LYS A 174 -4.30 -11.59 -27.67
C LYS A 174 -3.28 -10.97 -26.72
N ASN A 175 -2.14 -11.67 -26.49
CA ASN A 175 -1.01 -11.12 -25.77
C ASN A 175 -0.09 -10.38 -26.74
N ILE A 176 0.17 -9.11 -26.48
CA ILE A 176 1.11 -8.28 -27.24
C ILE A 176 2.22 -7.84 -26.26
N PRO A 177 3.51 -8.06 -26.56
CA PRO A 177 4.60 -7.55 -25.73
C PRO A 177 4.60 -6.02 -25.80
N ILE A 178 4.81 -5.37 -24.64
CA ILE A 178 5.02 -3.92 -24.59
C ILE A 178 6.51 -3.66 -24.80
N ILE A 179 6.86 -3.16 -25.95
CA ILE A 179 8.22 -2.71 -26.27
C ILE A 179 8.40 -1.35 -25.59
N ARG A 180 9.30 -1.25 -24.63
CA ARG A 180 9.74 0.03 -24.09
C ARG A 180 10.99 0.46 -24.87
N PRO A 181 11.08 1.73 -25.27
CA PRO A 181 12.37 2.23 -25.75
C PRO A 181 13.38 2.01 -24.64
N THR A 182 14.48 1.34 -24.95
CA THR A 182 15.66 1.31 -24.08
C THR A 182 16.04 2.77 -23.83
N SER A 183 15.88 3.23 -22.58
CA SER A 183 16.47 4.49 -22.17
C SER A 183 17.96 4.38 -22.49
N LEU A 184 18.43 5.18 -23.46
CA LEU A 184 19.85 5.42 -23.67
C LEU A 184 20.37 5.89 -22.30
N GLU A 185 21.18 5.04 -21.67
CA GLU A 185 21.95 5.39 -20.50
C GLU A 185 22.83 6.58 -20.88
N HIS A 186 22.59 7.71 -20.20
CA HIS A 186 23.50 8.84 -20.17
C HIS A 186 24.06 8.96 -18.75
#